data_4eed157306d1553a0dda0c6122b29ab5
#
_entry.id   4eed157306d1553a0dda0c6122b29ab5
#
_cell.length_a   1.000
_cell.length_b   1.000
_cell.length_c   1.000
_cell.angle_alpha   90.00
_cell.angle_beta   90.00
_cell.angle_gamma   90.00
#
_symmetry.space_group_name_H-M   'P 1'
#
loop_
_entity.id
_entity.type
_entity.pdbx_description
1 polymer ?
#
loop_
_entity_poly.entity_id
_entity_poly.type
_entity_poly.pdbx_seq_one_letter_code
_entity_poly.pdbx_strand_id
1 'polypeptide(L)' 'MNSNEMYRKKFEEMLKVEEKAANLYKYYISELEDPTLLEKFKEIYEDENKHIKIVKDFIERTE' A
#
# COMPACT_ATOMS: atom_id res chain seq x y z
N MET A 1 -8.68 -11.98 -23.01
CA MET A 1 -8.87 -11.41 -21.64
C MET A 1 -9.88 -10.28 -21.70
N ASN A 2 -10.90 -10.29 -20.88
CA ASN A 2 -11.88 -9.20 -20.85
C ASN A 2 -11.34 -8.03 -20.02
N SER A 3 -12.06 -6.89 -20.08
CA SER A 3 -11.61 -5.65 -19.43
C SER A 3 -11.47 -5.81 -17.91
N ASN A 4 -12.40 -6.52 -17.27
CA ASN A 4 -12.36 -6.72 -15.81
C ASN A 4 -11.15 -7.56 -15.40
N GLU A 5 -10.81 -8.60 -16.15
CA GLU A 5 -9.62 -9.41 -15.87
C GLU A 5 -8.35 -8.60 -16.00
N MET A 6 -8.29 -7.74 -17.02
CA MET A 6 -7.15 -6.88 -17.26
C MET A 6 -6.96 -5.87 -16.13
N TYR A 7 -8.05 -5.22 -15.69
CA TYR A 7 -8.00 -4.27 -14.59
C TYR A 7 -7.64 -4.95 -13.29
N ARG A 8 -8.23 -6.10 -13.00
CA ARG A 8 -7.92 -6.86 -11.78
C ARG A 8 -6.45 -7.21 -11.71
N LYS A 9 -5.88 -7.67 -12.82
CA LYS A 9 -4.46 -8.01 -12.89
C LYS A 9 -3.58 -6.81 -12.58
N LYS A 10 -3.92 -5.66 -13.15
CA LYS A 10 -3.19 -4.41 -12.87
C LYS A 10 -3.31 -3.98 -11.41
N PHE A 11 -4.48 -4.12 -10.82
CA PHE A 11 -4.68 -3.81 -9.42
C PHE A 11 -3.92 -4.77 -8.50
N GLU A 12 -3.83 -6.04 -8.87
CA GLU A 12 -3.04 -7.01 -8.11
C GLU A 12 -1.55 -6.66 -8.15
N GLU A 13 -1.05 -6.21 -9.30
CA GLU A 13 0.33 -5.74 -9.42
C GLU A 13 0.56 -4.49 -8.57
N MET A 14 -0.38 -3.55 -8.62
CA MET A 14 -0.35 -2.33 -7.80
C MET A 14 -0.35 -2.67 -6.31
N LEU A 15 -1.17 -3.63 -5.89
CA LEU A 15 -1.24 -4.06 -4.49
C LEU A 15 0.11 -4.57 -4.00
N LYS A 16 0.82 -5.34 -4.81
CA LYS A 16 2.15 -5.84 -4.45
C LYS A 16 3.14 -4.70 -4.22
N VAL A 17 3.10 -3.67 -5.06
CA VAL A 17 3.96 -2.48 -4.91
C VAL A 17 3.62 -1.73 -3.63
N GLU A 18 2.33 -1.51 -3.36
CA GLU A 18 1.87 -0.81 -2.17
C GLU A 18 2.21 -1.57 -0.88
N GLU A 19 2.04 -2.88 -0.88
CA GLU A 19 2.39 -3.71 0.28
C GLU A 19 3.90 -3.70 0.54
N LYS A 20 4.70 -3.71 -0.51
CA LYS A 20 6.15 -3.63 -0.40
C LYS A 20 6.57 -2.28 0.21
N ALA A 21 5.94 -1.19 -0.26
CA ALA A 21 6.20 0.14 0.28
C ALA A 21 5.81 0.23 1.75
N ALA A 22 4.63 -0.29 2.11
CA ALA A 22 4.18 -0.30 3.50
C ALA A 22 5.14 -1.05 4.42
N ASN A 23 5.64 -2.20 3.97
CA ASN A 23 6.62 -2.99 4.73
C ASN A 23 7.93 -2.23 4.93
N LEU A 24 8.36 -1.47 3.92
CA LEU A 24 9.56 -0.67 4.00
C LEU A 24 9.40 0.47 5.01
N TYR A 25 8.27 1.17 4.99
CA TYR A 25 7.98 2.21 5.99
C TYR A 25 7.91 1.63 7.39
N LYS A 26 7.29 0.46 7.55
CA LYS A 26 7.22 -0.24 8.83
C LYS A 26 8.61 -0.53 9.38
N TYR A 27 9.52 -0.95 8.51
CA TYR A 27 10.92 -1.20 8.88
C TYR A 27 11.60 0.08 9.36
N TYR A 28 11.48 1.18 8.59
CA TYR A 28 12.08 2.46 8.98
C TYR A 28 11.51 2.97 10.30
N ILE A 29 10.22 2.83 10.52
CA ILE A 29 9.57 3.23 11.78
C ILE A 29 10.20 2.49 12.96
N SER A 30 10.56 1.22 12.79
CA SER A 30 11.22 0.43 13.84
C SER A 30 12.67 0.87 14.12
N GLU A 31 13.33 1.53 13.16
CA GLU A 31 14.72 1.90 13.26
C GLU A 31 14.96 3.37 13.60
N LEU A 32 14.00 4.24 13.33
CA LEU A 32 14.14 5.68 13.53
C LEU A 32 14.07 6.06 15.01
N GLU A 33 15.02 6.88 15.46
CA GLU A 33 15.06 7.40 16.83
C GLU A 33 14.62 8.86 16.90
N ASP A 34 14.74 9.61 15.78
CA ASP A 34 14.33 11.01 15.73
C ASP A 34 12.82 11.12 15.79
N PRO A 35 12.25 11.79 16.83
CA PRO A 35 10.79 11.84 17.01
C PRO A 35 10.05 12.52 15.86
N THR A 36 10.65 13.55 15.24
CA THR A 36 10.01 14.27 14.15
C THR A 36 9.94 13.42 12.88
N LEU A 37 11.03 12.75 12.54
CA LEU A 37 11.06 11.85 11.39
C LEU A 37 10.15 10.65 11.62
N LEU A 38 10.17 10.10 12.83
CA LEU A 38 9.32 8.97 13.19
C LEU A 38 7.84 9.29 12.98
N GLU A 39 7.40 10.45 13.44
CA GLU A 39 6.01 10.89 13.29
C GLU A 39 5.62 11.03 11.82
N LYS A 40 6.50 11.62 11.00
CA LYS A 40 6.25 11.77 9.56
C LYS A 40 6.18 10.43 8.85
N PHE A 41 7.05 9.48 9.19
CA PHE A 41 7.01 8.14 8.60
C PHE A 41 5.75 7.37 9.00
N LYS A 42 5.28 7.56 10.24
CA LYS A 42 4.00 6.96 10.68
C LYS A 42 2.83 7.48 9.85
N GLU A 43 2.81 8.78 9.56
CA GLU A 43 1.76 9.38 8.70
C GLU A 43 1.76 8.77 7.31
N ILE A 44 2.95 8.63 6.70
CA ILE A 44 3.10 8.03 5.37
C ILE A 44 2.63 6.56 5.41
N TYR A 45 3.01 5.83 6.44
CA TYR A 45 2.61 4.44 6.62
C TYR A 45 1.08 4.29 6.72
N GLU A 46 0.43 5.16 7.47
CA GLU A 46 -1.03 5.18 7.59
C GLU A 46 -1.70 5.45 6.23
N ASP A 47 -1.14 6.39 5.45
CA ASP A 47 -1.65 6.70 4.11
C ASP A 47 -1.48 5.50 3.17
N GLU A 48 -0.35 4.80 3.24
CA GLU A 48 -0.13 3.59 2.45
C GLU A 48 -1.15 2.50 2.78
N ASN A 49 -1.49 2.34 4.06
CA ASN A 49 -2.51 1.38 4.47
C ASN A 49 -3.90 1.73 3.94
N LYS A 50 -4.21 3.02 3.84
CA LYS A 50 -5.46 3.48 3.22
C LYS A 50 -5.49 3.15 1.73
N HIS A 51 -4.37 3.38 1.03
CA HIS A 51 -4.23 3.04 -0.39
C HIS A 51 -4.40 1.54 -0.62
N ILE A 52 -3.81 0.72 0.24
CA ILE A 52 -3.94 -0.73 0.17
C ILE A 52 -5.41 -1.16 0.27
N LYS A 53 -6.17 -0.57 1.18
CA LYS A 53 -7.60 -0.86 1.32
C LYS A 53 -8.38 -0.50 0.05
N ILE A 54 -8.06 0.65 -0.55
CA ILE A 54 -8.70 1.09 -1.79
C ILE A 54 -8.41 0.11 -2.93
N VAL A 55 -7.15 -0.29 -3.07
CA VAL A 55 -6.75 -1.22 -4.13
C VAL A 55 -7.41 -2.58 -3.93
N LYS A 56 -7.48 -3.08 -2.70
CA LYS A 56 -8.18 -4.33 -2.39
C LYS A 56 -9.67 -4.25 -2.76
N ASP A 57 -10.31 -3.12 -2.49
CA ASP A 57 -11.69 -2.88 -2.87
C ASP A 57 -11.88 -2.93 -4.39
N PHE A 58 -10.94 -2.33 -5.15
CA PHE A 58 -10.97 -2.40 -6.61
C PHE A 58 -10.85 -3.84 -7.11
N ILE A 59 -9.98 -4.63 -6.49
CA ILE A 59 -9.82 -6.05 -6.86
C ILE A 59 -11.14 -6.80 -6.64
N GLU A 60 -11.79 -6.60 -5.51
CA GLU A 60 -13.08 -7.22 -5.22
C GLU A 60 -14.15 -6.84 -6.25
N ARG A 61 -14.17 -5.58 -6.67
CA ARG A 61 -15.15 -5.09 -7.66
C ARG A 61 -14.91 -5.64 -9.06
N THR A 62 -13.72 -6.15 -9.34
CA THR A 62 -13.37 -6.70 -10.65
C THR A 62 -13.40 -8.23 -10.71
N GLU A 63 -13.77 -8.86 -9.64
CA GLU A 63 -13.94 -10.32 -9.59
C GLU A 63 -15.18 -10.85 -10.30
#